data_64982e424fcddb84ca7192a58c5529b5
#
_entry.id   64982e424fcddb84ca7192a58c5529b5
#
_cell.length_a   1.000
_cell.length_b   1.000
_cell.length_c   1.000
_cell.angle_alpha   90.00
_cell.angle_beta   90.00
_cell.angle_gamma   90.00
#
_symmetry.space_group_name_H-M   'P 1'
#
loop_
_entity.id
_entity.type
_entity.pdbx_description
1 polymer ?
#
loop_
_entity_poly.entity_id
_entity_poly.type
_entity_poly.pdbx_seq_one_letter_code
_entity_poly.pdbx_strand_id
1 'polypeptide(L)'
;GAATFTLVVWEGSWLEQQLVRCGRLDGPITGLLNDTVLEAARAAAISCGLPLSTAPMDPQLAWAIGNLGGDHHADDLRGQFVEGAISAHMPRRLITLAPTLDGAKPLETLVAAYCPLPEEGAGGDACGDVVVLRGGTGALRENLDLVQPLISPELPCWVWWNSSLDEAPEVMAALASGNRRLVVDSSLGDPRRCLDLLVARVGAGQPINDLNWMRLRSWRESLAMVFDPPSRRDALNHVVQLDLDVEGDNPVKGLLLAAWLADRLGWHLTATYAVDGDGSGQGIGAEFERTDGQTVRFRQMPVPVGVPKTHPGAMVGLRLICQSSQGSPLCVILCSESGGCMRLESGGMASMELAEEVVPLPNESEEMEMARLLSGGHDSTNPLLAVAAPIAARLLP
;
A
#
# COMPACT_ATOMS: atom_id res chain seq x y z
N GLY A 1 19.11 -20.86 6.27
CA GLY A 1 19.33 -20.52 4.88
C GLY A 1 18.29 -19.53 4.42
N ALA A 2 18.70 -18.41 3.84
CA ALA A 2 17.76 -17.47 3.27
C ALA A 2 16.94 -18.19 2.20
N ALA A 3 15.62 -18.14 2.31
CA ALA A 3 14.75 -18.72 1.30
C ALA A 3 14.94 -17.94 0.00
N THR A 4 15.46 -18.58 -1.02
CA THR A 4 15.59 -18.00 -2.34
C THR A 4 14.21 -17.92 -2.99
N PHE A 5 13.91 -16.82 -3.65
CA PHE A 5 12.61 -16.57 -4.27
C PHE A 5 12.76 -15.81 -5.61
N THR A 6 11.72 -15.84 -6.41
CA THR A 6 11.58 -14.99 -7.59
C THR A 6 10.65 -13.83 -7.27
N LEU A 7 11.04 -12.61 -7.62
CA LEU A 7 10.20 -11.42 -7.55
C LEU A 7 9.92 -10.91 -8.96
N VAL A 8 8.66 -10.84 -9.33
CA VAL A 8 8.17 -10.22 -10.56
C VAL A 8 7.53 -8.89 -10.19
N VAL A 9 7.94 -7.80 -10.83
CA VAL A 9 7.43 -6.46 -10.56
C VAL A 9 6.85 -5.86 -11.84
N TRP A 10 5.61 -5.40 -11.76
CA TRP A 10 5.02 -4.54 -12.78
C TRP A 10 5.16 -3.09 -12.34
N GLU A 11 5.98 -2.31 -13.07
CA GLU A 11 6.41 -0.97 -12.66
C GLU A 11 5.62 0.15 -13.34
N GLY A 12 4.30 0.10 -13.26
CA GLY A 12 3.43 1.11 -13.86
C GLY A 12 3.48 2.47 -13.16
N SER A 13 3.67 2.52 -11.86
CA SER A 13 3.66 3.77 -11.09
C SER A 13 5.03 4.24 -10.60
N TRP A 14 6.10 3.54 -10.92
CA TRP A 14 7.44 3.88 -10.43
C TRP A 14 7.84 5.33 -10.76
N LEU A 15 7.64 5.78 -12.00
CA LEU A 15 8.02 7.13 -12.42
C LEU A 15 7.26 8.21 -11.65
N GLU A 16 5.95 8.04 -11.48
CA GLU A 16 5.11 8.95 -10.69
C GLU A 16 5.57 9.00 -9.23
N GLN A 17 5.85 7.85 -8.62
CA GLN A 17 6.33 7.74 -7.25
C GLN A 17 7.62 8.54 -7.05
N GLN A 18 8.58 8.42 -7.97
CA GLN A 18 9.83 9.15 -7.89
C GLN A 18 9.63 10.67 -8.02
N LEU A 19 8.82 11.11 -8.98
CA LEU A 19 8.51 12.52 -9.19
C LEU A 19 7.83 13.15 -7.97
N VAL A 20 6.89 12.46 -7.36
CA VAL A 20 6.20 12.93 -6.15
C VAL A 20 7.15 13.02 -4.96
N ARG A 21 7.99 12.00 -4.74
CA ARG A 21 8.99 12.02 -3.66
C ARG A 21 9.99 13.16 -3.78
N CYS A 22 10.38 13.48 -5.01
CA CYS A 22 11.34 14.54 -5.27
C CYS A 22 10.71 15.93 -5.38
N GLY A 23 9.41 16.06 -5.10
CA GLY A 23 8.69 17.33 -5.16
C GLY A 23 8.55 17.91 -6.58
N ARG A 24 8.68 17.08 -7.62
CA ARG A 24 8.54 17.47 -9.03
C ARG A 24 7.13 17.24 -9.59
N LEU A 25 6.31 16.58 -8.84
CA LEU A 25 4.89 16.35 -9.11
C LEU A 25 4.13 16.40 -7.78
N ASP A 26 2.96 17.04 -7.78
CA ASP A 26 2.09 17.04 -6.62
C ASP A 26 1.38 15.69 -6.49
N GLY A 27 1.37 15.15 -5.26
CA GLY A 27 0.59 13.96 -4.94
C GLY A 27 -0.91 14.26 -4.77
N PRO A 28 -1.71 13.27 -4.46
CA PRO A 28 -1.34 11.88 -4.22
C PRO A 28 -1.06 11.10 -5.52
N ILE A 29 -0.37 9.97 -5.38
CA ILE A 29 -0.07 9.05 -6.48
C ILE A 29 -1.36 8.46 -7.03
N THR A 30 -1.49 8.42 -8.37
CA THR A 30 -2.63 7.80 -9.07
C THR A 30 -2.39 6.33 -9.41
N GLY A 31 -1.13 5.92 -9.46
CA GLY A 31 -0.72 4.60 -9.92
C GLY A 31 -0.78 4.42 -11.43
N LEU A 32 -0.93 5.51 -12.19
CA LEU A 32 -1.07 5.50 -13.64
C LEU A 32 0.11 6.17 -14.32
N LEU A 33 0.45 5.67 -15.50
CA LEU A 33 1.39 6.27 -16.40
C LEU A 33 0.61 7.14 -17.40
N ASN A 34 0.41 8.42 -17.08
CA ASN A 34 -0.42 9.35 -17.83
C ASN A 34 0.36 10.58 -18.34
N ASP A 35 -0.30 11.43 -19.11
CA ASP A 35 0.32 12.62 -19.70
C ASP A 35 0.90 13.57 -18.66
N THR A 36 0.26 13.73 -17.51
CA THR A 36 0.75 14.58 -16.41
C THR A 36 2.08 14.06 -15.86
N VAL A 37 2.20 12.77 -15.67
CA VAL A 37 3.46 12.13 -15.25
C VAL A 37 4.53 12.29 -16.31
N LEU A 38 4.16 12.10 -17.58
CA LEU A 38 5.08 12.28 -18.72
C LEU A 38 5.60 13.72 -18.82
N GLU A 39 4.73 14.71 -18.69
CA GLU A 39 5.11 16.12 -18.74
C GLU A 39 6.07 16.49 -17.63
N ALA A 40 5.81 16.03 -16.39
CA ALA A 40 6.70 16.23 -15.26
C ALA A 40 8.06 15.56 -15.48
N ALA A 41 8.08 14.34 -16.02
CA ALA A 41 9.32 13.63 -16.35
C ALA A 41 10.11 14.34 -17.47
N ARG A 42 9.43 14.86 -18.48
CA ARG A 42 10.05 15.67 -19.55
C ARG A 42 10.66 16.96 -19.00
N ALA A 43 9.95 17.65 -18.10
CA ALA A 43 10.47 18.85 -17.47
C ALA A 43 11.74 18.54 -16.65
N ALA A 44 11.76 17.42 -15.93
CA ALA A 44 12.95 16.96 -15.21
C ALA A 44 14.12 16.67 -16.18
N ALA A 45 13.87 15.96 -17.27
CA ALA A 45 14.88 15.65 -18.29
C ALA A 45 15.46 16.92 -18.89
N ILE A 46 14.62 17.89 -19.30
CA ILE A 46 15.04 19.17 -19.85
C ILE A 46 15.93 19.95 -18.87
N SER A 47 15.56 19.98 -17.58
CA SER A 47 16.34 20.67 -16.55
C SER A 47 17.77 20.11 -16.37
N CYS A 48 17.99 18.87 -16.78
CA CYS A 48 19.29 18.18 -16.70
C CYS A 48 19.95 17.99 -18.07
N GLY A 49 19.40 18.60 -19.13
CA GLY A 49 19.99 18.53 -20.47
C GLY A 49 19.84 17.16 -21.15
N LEU A 50 18.90 16.34 -20.72
CA LEU A 50 18.63 15.04 -21.31
C LEU A 50 17.73 15.14 -22.55
N PRO A 51 17.89 14.26 -23.54
CA PRO A 51 17.01 14.23 -24.69
C PRO A 51 15.59 13.80 -24.31
N LEU A 52 14.57 14.40 -24.92
CA LEU A 52 13.16 14.07 -24.68
C LEU A 52 12.77 12.64 -25.12
N SER A 53 13.64 11.98 -25.86
CA SER A 53 13.47 10.56 -26.23
C SER A 53 13.85 9.59 -25.10
N THR A 54 14.33 10.11 -23.98
CA THR A 54 14.66 9.29 -22.81
C THR A 54 13.41 8.57 -22.30
N ALA A 55 13.50 7.25 -22.22
CA ALA A 55 12.37 6.44 -21.79
C ALA A 55 12.15 6.55 -20.27
N PRO A 56 10.92 6.39 -19.80
CA PRO A 56 10.67 6.14 -18.37
C PRO A 56 11.58 5.01 -17.86
N MET A 57 12.03 5.12 -16.61
CA MET A 57 12.95 4.17 -15.96
C MET A 57 14.34 4.11 -16.63
N ASP A 58 14.68 5.05 -17.49
CA ASP A 58 16.06 5.21 -17.94
C ASP A 58 16.92 5.70 -16.78
N PRO A 59 18.14 5.13 -16.57
CA PRO A 59 19.02 5.52 -15.49
C PRO A 59 19.33 7.02 -15.44
N GLN A 60 19.50 7.63 -16.61
CA GLN A 60 19.77 9.06 -16.71
C GLN A 60 18.55 9.89 -16.30
N LEU A 61 17.34 9.44 -16.66
CA LEU A 61 16.11 10.09 -16.23
C LEU A 61 15.89 9.93 -14.72
N ALA A 62 16.11 8.76 -14.17
CA ALA A 62 16.03 8.51 -12.74
C ALA A 62 16.99 9.39 -11.94
N TRP A 63 18.20 9.58 -12.45
CA TRP A 63 19.16 10.52 -11.87
C TRP A 63 18.69 11.97 -11.99
N ALA A 64 18.15 12.36 -13.13
CA ALA A 64 17.63 13.71 -13.35
C ALA A 64 16.48 14.05 -12.40
N ILE A 65 15.66 13.07 -12.06
CA ILE A 65 14.62 13.21 -11.05
C ILE A 65 15.23 13.40 -9.65
N GLY A 66 16.44 12.89 -9.42
CA GLY A 66 17.19 13.11 -8.19
C GLY A 66 16.96 12.10 -7.08
N ASN A 67 16.35 10.95 -7.40
CA ASN A 67 15.97 9.98 -6.38
C ASN A 67 16.93 8.80 -6.22
N LEU A 68 17.73 8.50 -7.21
CA LEU A 68 18.77 7.49 -7.09
C LEU A 68 20.05 8.16 -6.64
N GLY A 69 20.12 8.50 -5.34
CA GLY A 69 21.36 8.93 -4.72
C GLY A 69 22.35 7.78 -4.74
N GLY A 70 23.46 7.96 -5.41
CA GLY A 70 24.49 6.96 -5.49
C GLY A 70 25.22 7.07 -6.83
N ASP A 71 26.32 6.39 -6.94
CA ASP A 71 27.16 6.40 -8.11
C ASP A 71 26.37 6.06 -9.38
N HIS A 72 26.46 6.95 -10.35
CA HIS A 72 25.76 6.94 -11.63
C HIS A 72 26.24 5.82 -12.58
N HIS A 73 26.56 4.66 -12.06
CA HIS A 73 26.96 3.54 -12.88
C HIS A 73 25.73 2.96 -13.57
N ALA A 74 25.64 3.20 -14.87
CA ALA A 74 24.57 2.73 -15.74
C ALA A 74 24.32 1.20 -15.71
N ASP A 75 25.22 0.47 -15.08
CA ASP A 75 25.23 -1.00 -15.10
C ASP A 75 24.51 -1.62 -13.90
N ASP A 76 24.17 -0.85 -12.86
CA ASP A 76 23.39 -1.39 -11.74
C ASP A 76 21.87 -1.27 -12.00
N LEU A 77 21.36 -2.13 -12.82
CA LEU A 77 19.93 -2.20 -13.14
C LEU A 77 19.06 -2.42 -11.89
N ARG A 78 19.59 -3.04 -10.87
CA ARG A 78 18.89 -3.28 -9.61
C ARG A 78 18.67 -1.98 -8.85
N GLY A 79 19.70 -1.14 -8.73
CA GLY A 79 19.60 0.16 -8.08
C GLY A 79 18.75 1.17 -8.85
N GLN A 80 18.48 0.90 -10.13
CA GLN A 80 17.67 1.75 -11.00
C GLN A 80 16.17 1.46 -10.92
N PHE A 81 15.79 0.20 -10.70
CA PHE A 81 14.41 -0.26 -10.78
C PHE A 81 13.84 -0.75 -9.46
N VAL A 82 14.70 -1.11 -8.53
CA VAL A 82 14.32 -1.61 -7.22
C VAL A 82 15.26 -1.03 -6.19
N GLU A 83 14.70 -0.38 -5.18
CA GLU A 83 15.48 0.22 -4.11
C GLU A 83 16.35 -0.81 -3.37
N GLY A 84 17.46 -0.36 -2.83
CA GLY A 84 18.41 -1.18 -2.07
C GLY A 84 17.79 -2.01 -0.95
N ALA A 85 16.66 -1.55 -0.39
CA ALA A 85 15.91 -2.29 0.62
C ALA A 85 15.44 -3.67 0.12
N ILE A 86 14.90 -3.76 -1.11
CA ILE A 86 14.49 -5.04 -1.71
C ILE A 86 15.70 -5.84 -2.12
N SER A 87 16.72 -5.19 -2.66
CA SER A 87 17.97 -5.85 -3.04
C SER A 87 18.65 -6.55 -1.87
N ALA A 88 18.55 -6.00 -0.65
CA ALA A 88 19.11 -6.60 0.55
C ALA A 88 18.48 -7.97 0.89
N HIS A 89 17.27 -8.25 0.42
CA HIS A 89 16.63 -9.57 0.57
C HIS A 89 17.08 -10.59 -0.46
N MET A 90 17.88 -10.15 -1.42
CA MET A 90 18.56 -11.02 -2.41
C MET A 90 17.61 -12.01 -3.10
N PRO A 91 16.62 -11.53 -3.88
CA PRO A 91 15.84 -12.44 -4.71
C PRO A 91 16.78 -13.21 -5.65
N ARG A 92 16.56 -14.50 -5.80
CA ARG A 92 17.33 -15.31 -6.73
C ARG A 92 17.17 -14.79 -8.16
N ARG A 93 15.99 -14.29 -8.48
CA ARG A 93 15.69 -13.62 -9.73
C ARG A 93 14.71 -12.48 -9.52
N LEU A 94 15.07 -11.32 -10.04
CA LEU A 94 14.21 -10.16 -10.14
C LEU A 94 13.82 -9.97 -11.60
N ILE A 95 12.52 -9.97 -11.89
CA ILE A 95 11.98 -9.73 -13.23
C ILE A 95 11.14 -8.45 -13.15
N THR A 96 11.57 -7.41 -13.82
CA THR A 96 10.87 -6.12 -13.86
C THR A 96 10.22 -5.92 -15.22
N LEU A 97 8.91 -5.71 -15.23
CA LEU A 97 8.16 -5.31 -16.42
C LEU A 97 7.91 -3.80 -16.34
N ALA A 98 8.50 -3.05 -17.25
CA ALA A 98 8.51 -1.61 -17.26
C ALA A 98 7.71 -1.07 -18.46
N PRO A 99 6.42 -0.75 -18.31
CA PRO A 99 5.63 -0.13 -19.36
C PRO A 99 6.22 1.25 -19.70
N THR A 100 6.33 1.54 -21.00
CA THR A 100 6.75 2.86 -21.50
C THR A 100 5.55 3.67 -21.93
N LEU A 101 5.70 4.99 -21.92
CA LEU A 101 4.68 5.92 -22.40
C LEU A 101 4.46 5.87 -23.91
N ASP A 102 5.49 5.47 -24.65
CA ASP A 102 5.34 5.12 -26.05
C ASP A 102 4.71 3.73 -26.15
N GLY A 103 3.40 3.70 -26.36
CA GLY A 103 2.64 2.46 -26.51
C GLY A 103 3.05 1.62 -27.73
N ALA A 104 3.77 2.21 -28.69
CA ALA A 104 4.29 1.53 -29.88
C ALA A 104 5.74 1.03 -29.70
N LYS A 105 6.38 1.34 -28.57
CA LYS A 105 7.76 0.91 -28.32
C LYS A 105 7.84 -0.62 -28.29
N PRO A 106 8.71 -1.24 -29.15
CA PRO A 106 8.89 -2.68 -29.13
C PRO A 106 9.55 -3.14 -27.82
N LEU A 107 9.41 -4.43 -27.53
CA LEU A 107 10.02 -5.02 -26.35
C LEU A 107 11.54 -4.94 -26.42
N GLU A 108 12.13 -4.48 -25.34
CA GLU A 108 13.56 -4.42 -25.10
C GLU A 108 13.88 -5.19 -23.82
N THR A 109 14.87 -6.04 -23.86
CA THR A 109 15.26 -6.88 -22.74
C THR A 109 16.68 -6.55 -22.31
N LEU A 110 16.83 -6.29 -21.00
CA LEU A 110 18.13 -6.10 -20.36
C LEU A 110 18.31 -7.20 -19.30
N VAL A 111 19.48 -7.80 -19.25
CA VAL A 111 19.81 -8.85 -18.29
C VAL A 111 21.12 -8.51 -17.60
N ALA A 112 21.11 -8.57 -16.28
CA ALA A 112 22.31 -8.44 -15.46
C ALA A 112 22.33 -9.51 -14.38
N ALA A 113 23.52 -10.01 -14.06
CA ALA A 113 23.75 -10.78 -12.87
C ALA A 113 24.38 -9.89 -11.81
N TYR A 114 24.00 -10.06 -10.56
CA TYR A 114 24.66 -9.38 -9.47
C TYR A 114 25.07 -10.38 -8.38
N CYS A 115 26.23 -10.11 -7.81
CA CYS A 115 26.70 -10.81 -6.63
C CYS A 115 26.95 -9.74 -5.57
N PRO A 116 26.37 -9.87 -4.37
CA PRO A 116 26.69 -8.94 -3.29
C PRO A 116 28.18 -9.03 -2.99
N LEU A 117 28.80 -7.87 -2.72
CA LEU A 117 30.15 -7.86 -2.20
C LEU A 117 30.13 -8.55 -0.84
N PRO A 118 31.04 -9.51 -0.57
CA PRO A 118 31.10 -10.12 0.73
C PRO A 118 31.46 -9.04 1.75
N GLU A 119 30.57 -8.73 2.65
CA GLU A 119 30.92 -8.07 3.88
C GLU A 119 31.83 -9.01 4.66
N GLU A 120 32.89 -8.50 5.26
CA GLU A 120 33.87 -9.32 6.00
C GLU A 120 33.14 -10.15 7.07
N GLY A 121 33.01 -11.44 6.81
CA GLY A 121 32.40 -12.42 7.72
C GLY A 121 31.07 -13.04 7.33
N ALA A 122 30.39 -12.59 6.27
CA ALA A 122 29.19 -13.21 5.77
C ALA A 122 29.50 -14.15 4.59
N GLY A 123 29.63 -15.43 4.87
CA GLY A 123 29.73 -16.46 3.83
C GLY A 123 28.37 -16.69 3.15
N GLY A 124 28.22 -16.21 1.93
CA GLY A 124 27.01 -16.44 1.17
C GLY A 124 27.12 -15.96 -0.27
N ASP A 125 27.61 -16.83 -1.13
CA ASP A 125 27.85 -16.56 -2.56
C ASP A 125 26.57 -16.69 -3.44
N ALA A 126 25.42 -16.24 -2.97
CA ALA A 126 24.21 -16.31 -3.77
C ALA A 126 24.10 -15.09 -4.70
N CYS A 127 24.57 -15.27 -5.93
CA CYS A 127 24.32 -14.31 -7.01
C CYS A 127 22.86 -14.38 -7.46
N GLY A 128 22.26 -13.24 -7.80
CA GLY A 128 20.92 -13.13 -8.37
C GLY A 128 20.96 -12.62 -9.80
N ASP A 129 19.90 -12.92 -10.54
CA ASP A 129 19.69 -12.41 -11.89
C ASP A 129 18.68 -11.26 -11.84
N VAL A 130 18.92 -10.21 -12.62
CA VAL A 130 17.97 -9.13 -12.89
C VAL A 130 17.62 -9.14 -14.37
N VAL A 131 16.33 -9.26 -14.67
CA VAL A 131 15.79 -9.22 -16.01
C VAL A 131 14.82 -8.06 -16.11
N VAL A 132 15.08 -7.11 -16.99
CA VAL A 132 14.19 -5.95 -17.22
C VAL A 132 13.59 -6.07 -18.61
N LEU A 133 12.27 -6.11 -18.67
CA LEU A 133 11.48 -6.07 -19.90
C LEU A 133 10.85 -4.69 -20.03
N ARG A 134 11.25 -3.91 -21.02
CA ARG A 134 10.71 -2.57 -21.30
C ARG A 134 10.00 -2.56 -22.63
N GLY A 135 8.86 -1.87 -22.69
CA GLY A 135 8.12 -1.70 -23.94
C GLY A 135 6.77 -1.04 -23.70
N GLY A 136 6.05 -0.75 -24.78
CA GLY A 136 4.67 -0.35 -24.66
C GLY A 136 3.84 -1.45 -24.01
N THR A 137 2.73 -1.08 -23.35
CA THR A 137 1.84 -2.02 -22.67
C THR A 137 1.39 -3.16 -23.60
N GLY A 138 1.13 -2.87 -24.88
CA GLY A 138 0.78 -3.89 -25.87
C GLY A 138 1.91 -4.90 -26.10
N ALA A 139 3.14 -4.42 -26.28
CA ALA A 139 4.30 -5.30 -26.47
C ALA A 139 4.58 -6.17 -25.25
N LEU A 140 4.43 -5.62 -24.04
CA LEU A 140 4.55 -6.40 -22.81
C LEU A 140 3.46 -7.48 -22.70
N ARG A 141 2.22 -7.12 -23.04
CA ARG A 141 1.07 -8.03 -23.01
C ARG A 141 1.23 -9.19 -23.98
N GLU A 142 1.68 -8.92 -25.20
CA GLU A 142 1.90 -9.92 -26.24
C GLU A 142 3.05 -10.89 -25.92
N ASN A 143 3.96 -10.48 -25.04
CA ASN A 143 5.15 -11.25 -24.69
C ASN A 143 5.17 -11.76 -23.25
N LEU A 144 4.03 -11.82 -22.56
CA LEU A 144 3.95 -12.40 -21.21
C LEU A 144 4.44 -13.84 -21.12
N ASP A 145 4.34 -14.58 -22.22
CA ASP A 145 4.85 -15.96 -22.31
C ASP A 145 6.37 -16.04 -22.09
N LEU A 146 7.11 -14.96 -22.31
CA LEU A 146 8.54 -14.89 -22.00
C LEU A 146 8.83 -14.88 -20.50
N VAL A 147 7.89 -14.42 -19.68
CA VAL A 147 8.06 -14.35 -18.24
C VAL A 147 7.95 -15.73 -17.59
N GLN A 148 7.06 -16.56 -18.10
CA GLN A 148 6.77 -17.89 -17.55
C GLN A 148 8.01 -18.79 -17.41
N PRO A 149 8.86 -18.97 -18.45
CA PRO A 149 10.07 -19.76 -18.35
C PRO A 149 11.13 -19.17 -17.41
N LEU A 150 11.05 -17.89 -17.12
CA LEU A 150 11.98 -17.21 -16.21
C LEU A 150 11.64 -17.46 -14.74
N ILE A 151 10.42 -17.88 -14.44
CA ILE A 151 9.96 -18.18 -13.07
C ILE A 151 10.27 -19.65 -12.80
N SER A 152 11.18 -19.91 -11.86
CA SER A 152 11.47 -21.27 -11.43
C SER A 152 10.26 -21.88 -10.71
N PRO A 153 9.75 -23.05 -11.12
CA PRO A 153 8.63 -23.70 -10.45
C PRO A 153 8.99 -24.20 -9.03
N GLU A 154 10.27 -24.35 -8.74
CA GLU A 154 10.77 -24.86 -7.46
C GLU A 154 10.93 -23.77 -6.41
N LEU A 155 10.89 -22.49 -6.80
CA LEU A 155 11.06 -21.36 -5.91
C LEU A 155 9.73 -20.64 -5.67
N PRO A 156 9.51 -20.12 -4.45
CA PRO A 156 8.42 -19.20 -4.20
C PRO A 156 8.46 -18.02 -5.17
N CYS A 157 7.31 -17.63 -5.68
CA CYS A 157 7.20 -16.48 -6.59
C CYS A 157 6.28 -15.43 -5.98
N TRP A 158 6.83 -14.22 -5.86
CA TRP A 158 6.11 -13.02 -5.51
C TRP A 158 5.84 -12.21 -6.77
N VAL A 159 4.64 -11.65 -6.87
CA VAL A 159 4.26 -10.71 -7.94
C VAL A 159 3.85 -9.42 -7.28
N TRP A 160 4.63 -8.38 -7.49
CA TRP A 160 4.30 -7.04 -7.02
C TRP A 160 3.69 -6.23 -8.17
N TRP A 161 2.42 -5.94 -8.04
CA TRP A 161 1.70 -5.05 -8.95
C TRP A 161 1.86 -3.60 -8.50
N ASN A 162 2.94 -2.95 -8.92
CA ASN A 162 3.24 -1.56 -8.60
C ASN A 162 2.56 -0.63 -9.60
N SER A 163 1.25 -0.59 -9.57
CA SER A 163 0.40 0.19 -10.46
C SER A 163 -1.03 0.26 -9.92
N SER A 164 -1.86 1.12 -10.51
CA SER A 164 -3.29 1.10 -10.29
C SER A 164 -3.88 -0.27 -10.62
N LEU A 165 -4.84 -0.73 -9.80
CA LEU A 165 -5.55 -1.99 -10.06
C LEU A 165 -6.51 -1.91 -11.25
N ASP A 166 -6.75 -0.71 -11.78
CA ASP A 166 -7.53 -0.47 -12.99
C ASP A 166 -6.70 -0.62 -14.28
N GLU A 167 -5.36 -0.61 -14.16
CA GLU A 167 -4.46 -0.74 -15.28
C GLU A 167 -4.20 -2.21 -15.61
N ALA A 168 -4.43 -2.60 -16.84
CA ALA A 168 -4.13 -3.93 -17.39
C ALA A 168 -4.47 -5.11 -16.45
N PRO A 169 -5.72 -5.22 -15.94
CA PRO A 169 -6.10 -6.26 -14.97
C PRO A 169 -5.89 -7.68 -15.50
N GLU A 170 -5.95 -7.89 -16.81
CA GLU A 170 -5.68 -9.16 -17.45
C GLU A 170 -4.18 -9.54 -17.37
N VAL A 171 -3.28 -8.57 -17.43
CA VAL A 171 -1.83 -8.79 -17.25
C VAL A 171 -1.55 -9.18 -15.80
N MET A 172 -2.14 -8.45 -14.85
CA MET A 172 -2.02 -8.77 -13.44
C MET A 172 -2.51 -10.19 -13.14
N ALA A 173 -3.67 -10.57 -13.68
CA ALA A 173 -4.24 -11.90 -13.50
C ALA A 173 -3.35 -12.99 -14.09
N ALA A 174 -2.75 -12.76 -15.25
CA ALA A 174 -1.83 -13.71 -15.89
C ALA A 174 -0.52 -13.87 -15.08
N LEU A 175 0.05 -12.77 -14.60
CA LEU A 175 1.27 -12.80 -13.78
C LEU A 175 1.04 -13.48 -12.44
N ALA A 176 -0.11 -13.20 -11.81
CA ALA A 176 -0.47 -13.71 -10.48
C ALA A 176 -1.22 -15.05 -10.52
N SER A 177 -1.16 -15.78 -11.62
CA SER A 177 -1.83 -17.08 -11.76
C SER A 177 -1.29 -18.14 -10.81
N GLY A 178 -2.12 -19.13 -10.48
CA GLY A 178 -1.76 -20.21 -9.58
C GLY A 178 -1.54 -19.76 -8.13
N ASN A 179 -0.53 -20.31 -7.46
CA ASN A 179 -0.22 -20.02 -6.06
C ASN A 179 0.80 -18.88 -5.89
N ARG A 180 0.98 -18.05 -6.89
CA ARG A 180 1.88 -16.90 -6.79
C ARG A 180 1.33 -15.90 -5.79
N ARG A 181 2.22 -15.33 -5.01
CA ARG A 181 1.90 -14.37 -3.95
C ARG A 181 1.77 -12.99 -4.55
N LEU A 182 0.55 -12.52 -4.74
CA LEU A 182 0.27 -11.19 -5.28
C LEU A 182 0.37 -10.14 -4.18
N VAL A 183 1.09 -9.07 -4.45
CA VAL A 183 1.12 -7.86 -3.63
C VAL A 183 0.55 -6.71 -4.44
N VAL A 184 -0.42 -6.03 -3.88
CA VAL A 184 -1.12 -4.89 -4.48
C VAL A 184 -1.10 -3.68 -3.55
N ASP A 185 -1.53 -2.55 -4.05
CA ASP A 185 -1.84 -1.37 -3.26
C ASP A 185 -3.30 -0.96 -3.52
N SER A 186 -4.18 -1.27 -2.59
CA SER A 186 -5.61 -0.98 -2.73
C SER A 186 -5.97 0.51 -2.59
N SER A 187 -4.98 1.36 -2.37
CA SER A 187 -5.17 2.81 -2.49
C SER A 187 -5.15 3.31 -3.93
N LEU A 188 -4.69 2.47 -4.89
CA LEU A 188 -4.48 2.81 -6.29
C LEU A 188 -5.49 2.09 -7.18
N GLY A 189 -6.55 2.79 -7.57
CA GLY A 189 -7.59 2.29 -8.43
C GLY A 189 -9.00 2.54 -7.91
N ASP A 190 -9.98 2.03 -8.64
CA ASP A 190 -11.39 2.09 -8.22
C ASP A 190 -11.59 1.32 -6.91
N PRO A 191 -12.16 1.94 -5.88
CA PRO A 191 -12.32 1.30 -4.56
C PRO A 191 -13.09 -0.02 -4.59
N ARG A 192 -14.14 -0.12 -5.42
CA ARG A 192 -14.93 -1.35 -5.55
C ARG A 192 -14.09 -2.48 -6.12
N ARG A 193 -13.37 -2.20 -7.22
CA ARG A 193 -12.49 -3.20 -7.85
C ARG A 193 -11.36 -3.64 -6.93
N CYS A 194 -10.78 -2.70 -6.16
CA CYS A 194 -9.74 -3.03 -5.19
C CYS A 194 -10.24 -4.01 -4.12
N LEU A 195 -11.38 -3.72 -3.53
CA LEU A 195 -11.98 -4.59 -2.51
C LEU A 195 -12.44 -5.92 -3.08
N ASP A 196 -13.06 -5.93 -4.27
CA ASP A 196 -13.51 -7.16 -4.92
C ASP A 196 -12.33 -8.08 -5.27
N LEU A 197 -11.19 -7.54 -5.68
CA LEU A 197 -9.97 -8.32 -5.90
C LEU A 197 -9.48 -8.99 -4.61
N LEU A 198 -9.41 -8.24 -3.51
CA LEU A 198 -9.01 -8.78 -2.21
C LEU A 198 -9.95 -9.92 -1.79
N VAL A 199 -11.25 -9.70 -1.89
CA VAL A 199 -12.27 -10.70 -1.53
C VAL A 199 -12.17 -11.94 -2.41
N ALA A 200 -12.04 -11.77 -3.73
CA ALA A 200 -11.97 -12.87 -4.68
C ALA A 200 -10.75 -13.77 -4.43
N ARG A 201 -9.58 -13.16 -4.21
CA ARG A 201 -8.36 -13.94 -3.95
C ARG A 201 -8.39 -14.63 -2.59
N VAL A 202 -8.87 -13.95 -1.56
CA VAL A 202 -9.06 -14.55 -0.23
C VAL A 202 -10.04 -15.74 -0.31
N GLY A 203 -11.17 -15.54 -0.97
CA GLY A 203 -12.20 -16.59 -1.15
C GLY A 203 -11.71 -17.79 -1.96
N ALA A 204 -10.80 -17.58 -2.90
CA ALA A 204 -10.17 -18.64 -3.69
C ALA A 204 -8.97 -19.31 -2.99
N GLY A 205 -8.58 -18.85 -1.80
CA GLY A 205 -7.38 -19.32 -1.11
C GLY A 205 -6.07 -18.94 -1.82
N GLN A 206 -6.10 -17.93 -2.69
CA GLN A 206 -4.93 -17.44 -3.41
C GLN A 206 -4.21 -16.37 -2.58
N PRO A 207 -2.90 -16.47 -2.38
CA PRO A 207 -2.17 -15.53 -1.53
C PRO A 207 -2.23 -14.11 -2.09
N ILE A 208 -2.63 -13.16 -1.24
CA ILE A 208 -2.63 -11.72 -1.53
C ILE A 208 -2.23 -10.93 -0.31
N ASN A 209 -1.41 -9.91 -0.51
CA ASN A 209 -1.09 -8.90 0.49
C ASN A 209 -1.32 -7.49 -0.10
N ASP A 210 -1.59 -6.54 0.77
CA ASP A 210 -1.98 -5.20 0.41
C ASP A 210 -1.13 -4.18 1.16
N LEU A 211 -0.39 -3.35 0.43
CA LEU A 211 0.45 -2.31 1.02
C LEU A 211 -0.40 -1.26 1.75
N ASN A 212 -1.60 -0.97 1.25
CA ASN A 212 -2.54 -0.07 1.92
C ASN A 212 -2.95 -0.60 3.31
N TRP A 213 -3.19 -1.91 3.42
CA TRP A 213 -3.42 -2.58 4.70
C TRP A 213 -2.20 -2.51 5.62
N MET A 214 -0.99 -2.66 5.08
CA MET A 214 0.23 -2.59 5.87
C MET A 214 0.42 -1.20 6.50
N ARG A 215 0.06 -0.13 5.81
CA ARG A 215 0.11 1.26 6.32
C ARG A 215 -0.85 1.50 7.50
N LEU A 216 -1.83 0.64 7.72
CA LEU A 216 -2.71 0.69 8.89
C LEU A 216 -2.06 0.15 10.17
N ARG A 217 -0.87 -0.42 10.09
CA ARG A 217 -0.22 -1.06 11.23
C ARG A 217 -0.12 -0.12 12.44
N SER A 218 0.42 1.08 12.25
CA SER A 218 0.58 2.05 13.33
C SER A 218 -0.76 2.45 13.96
N TRP A 219 -1.81 2.62 13.15
CA TRP A 219 -3.16 2.91 13.64
C TRP A 219 -3.73 1.77 14.48
N ARG A 220 -3.58 0.53 14.02
CA ARG A 220 -4.06 -0.66 14.75
C ARG A 220 -3.29 -0.89 16.05
N GLU A 221 -1.97 -0.76 16.02
CA GLU A 221 -1.12 -0.92 17.19
C GLU A 221 -1.40 0.17 18.23
N SER A 222 -1.51 1.44 17.83
CA SER A 222 -1.82 2.53 18.75
C SER A 222 -3.21 2.38 19.38
N LEU A 223 -4.20 1.98 18.58
CA LEU A 223 -5.54 1.73 19.11
C LEU A 223 -5.53 0.56 20.11
N ALA A 224 -4.82 -0.53 19.82
CA ALA A 224 -4.69 -1.65 20.74
C ALA A 224 -4.00 -1.26 22.04
N MET A 225 -2.92 -0.47 21.97
CA MET A 225 -2.18 0.00 23.17
C MET A 225 -3.06 0.79 24.13
N VAL A 226 -4.03 1.58 23.64
CA VAL A 226 -4.96 2.32 24.50
C VAL A 226 -5.74 1.39 25.42
N PHE A 227 -6.08 0.20 24.94
CA PHE A 227 -6.93 -0.76 25.64
C PHE A 227 -6.14 -1.89 26.32
N ASP A 228 -4.81 -1.85 26.28
CA ASP A 228 -3.97 -2.80 27.02
C ASP A 228 -4.19 -2.75 28.55
N PRO A 229 -4.33 -1.57 29.19
CA PRO A 229 -4.62 -1.50 30.60
C PRO A 229 -5.95 -2.20 30.95
N PRO A 230 -5.98 -3.08 31.96
CA PRO A 230 -7.20 -3.80 32.34
C PRO A 230 -8.40 -2.89 32.64
N SER A 231 -8.14 -1.69 33.17
CA SER A 231 -9.19 -0.69 33.46
C SER A 231 -9.87 -0.12 32.21
N ARG A 232 -9.25 -0.21 31.05
CA ARG A 232 -9.80 0.28 29.76
C ARG A 232 -10.31 -0.85 28.89
N ARG A 233 -9.79 -2.06 29.07
CA ARG A 233 -10.11 -3.22 28.21
C ARG A 233 -11.60 -3.53 28.13
N ASP A 234 -12.30 -3.43 29.26
CA ASP A 234 -13.73 -3.67 29.32
C ASP A 234 -14.55 -2.65 28.51
N ALA A 235 -14.03 -1.45 28.32
CA ALA A 235 -14.68 -0.40 27.52
C ALA A 235 -14.88 -0.81 26.05
N LEU A 236 -14.05 -1.72 25.51
CA LEU A 236 -14.21 -2.25 24.14
C LEU A 236 -15.54 -2.97 23.95
N ASN A 237 -16.10 -3.56 25.01
CA ASN A 237 -17.41 -4.21 24.96
C ASN A 237 -18.57 -3.20 24.87
N HIS A 238 -18.30 -1.93 25.06
CA HIS A 238 -19.30 -0.86 25.16
C HIS A 238 -19.11 0.25 24.09
N VAL A 239 -18.44 -0.05 22.98
CA VAL A 239 -18.31 0.88 21.87
C VAL A 239 -19.69 1.18 21.28
N VAL A 240 -19.99 2.45 21.07
CA VAL A 240 -21.24 2.94 20.48
C VAL A 240 -21.04 3.73 19.20
N GLN A 241 -19.81 4.22 18.95
CA GLN A 241 -19.53 5.01 17.76
C GLN A 241 -18.06 4.90 17.35
N LEU A 242 -17.85 4.83 16.03
CA LEU A 242 -16.55 4.91 15.37
C LEU A 242 -16.66 5.93 14.25
N ASP A 243 -15.90 7.01 14.34
CA ASP A 243 -15.78 8.01 13.28
C ASP A 243 -14.36 8.00 12.72
N LEU A 244 -14.25 8.03 11.39
CA LEU A 244 -12.98 8.10 10.66
C LEU A 244 -12.99 9.31 9.74
N ASP A 245 -11.87 10.03 9.68
CA ASP A 245 -11.61 11.08 8.71
C ASP A 245 -10.48 10.62 7.78
N VAL A 246 -10.75 10.69 6.47
CA VAL A 246 -9.85 10.20 5.41
C VAL A 246 -9.64 11.29 4.38
N GLU A 247 -8.41 11.54 3.97
CA GLU A 247 -8.13 12.54 2.94
C GLU A 247 -8.63 12.10 1.56
N GLY A 248 -9.34 13.00 0.87
CA GLY A 248 -9.81 12.78 -0.50
C GLY A 248 -10.86 11.68 -0.64
N ASP A 249 -10.95 11.10 -1.83
CA ASP A 249 -12.08 10.27 -2.24
C ASP A 249 -11.87 8.76 -2.10
N ASN A 250 -10.68 8.31 -1.70
CA ASN A 250 -10.42 6.87 -1.57
C ASN A 250 -10.76 6.36 -0.17
N PRO A 251 -11.84 5.58 0.00
CA PRO A 251 -12.31 5.15 1.32
C PRO A 251 -11.65 3.86 1.81
N VAL A 252 -10.90 3.14 0.99
CA VAL A 252 -10.53 1.74 1.22
C VAL A 252 -9.79 1.54 2.54
N LYS A 253 -8.81 2.40 2.85
CA LYS A 253 -8.01 2.27 4.07
C LYS A 253 -8.86 2.36 5.33
N GLY A 254 -9.75 3.35 5.40
CA GLY A 254 -10.65 3.50 6.53
C GLY A 254 -11.64 2.36 6.67
N LEU A 255 -12.20 1.88 5.53
CA LEU A 255 -13.08 0.72 5.54
C LEU A 255 -12.40 -0.55 6.02
N LEU A 256 -11.14 -0.78 5.65
CA LEU A 256 -10.35 -1.90 6.15
C LEU A 256 -10.10 -1.80 7.66
N LEU A 257 -9.85 -0.61 8.18
CA LEU A 257 -9.69 -0.40 9.63
C LEU A 257 -11.00 -0.66 10.39
N ALA A 258 -12.12 -0.12 9.91
CA ALA A 258 -13.43 -0.35 10.51
C ALA A 258 -13.82 -1.84 10.48
N ALA A 259 -13.56 -2.51 9.36
CA ALA A 259 -13.80 -3.93 9.20
C ALA A 259 -12.96 -4.79 10.17
N TRP A 260 -11.70 -4.43 10.35
CA TRP A 260 -10.83 -5.08 11.33
C TRP A 260 -11.37 -4.93 12.75
N LEU A 261 -11.80 -3.74 13.14
CA LEU A 261 -12.43 -3.52 14.45
C LEU A 261 -13.71 -4.32 14.62
N ALA A 262 -14.59 -4.29 13.62
CA ALA A 262 -15.84 -5.03 13.63
C ALA A 262 -15.60 -6.54 13.86
N ASP A 263 -14.64 -7.12 13.15
CA ASP A 263 -14.27 -8.52 13.34
C ASP A 263 -13.73 -8.80 14.75
N ARG A 264 -12.76 -7.99 15.19
CA ARG A 264 -12.14 -8.19 16.51
C ARG A 264 -13.12 -8.06 17.66
N LEU A 265 -14.15 -7.22 17.53
CA LEU A 265 -15.14 -6.95 18.58
C LEU A 265 -16.47 -7.68 18.35
N GLY A 266 -16.55 -8.53 17.34
CA GLY A 266 -17.72 -9.37 17.06
C GLY A 266 -18.95 -8.55 16.65
N TRP A 267 -18.75 -7.45 15.91
CA TRP A 267 -19.85 -6.64 15.41
C TRP A 267 -20.40 -7.21 14.10
N HIS A 268 -21.72 -7.22 13.96
CA HIS A 268 -22.40 -7.64 12.74
C HIS A 268 -22.97 -6.46 11.98
N LEU A 269 -22.64 -6.35 10.70
CA LEU A 269 -23.13 -5.28 9.83
C LEU A 269 -24.64 -5.45 9.59
N THR A 270 -25.43 -4.41 9.92
CA THR A 270 -26.90 -4.40 9.76
C THR A 270 -27.37 -3.44 8.69
N ALA A 271 -26.69 -2.32 8.48
CA ALA A 271 -27.05 -1.32 7.46
C ALA A 271 -25.84 -0.56 6.96
N THR A 272 -25.90 -0.10 5.69
CA THR A 272 -24.97 0.85 5.09
C THR A 272 -25.74 1.96 4.41
N TYR A 273 -25.22 3.17 4.43
CA TYR A 273 -25.84 4.35 3.83
C TYR A 273 -24.80 5.40 3.49
N ALA A 274 -25.17 6.26 2.54
CA ALA A 274 -24.37 7.44 2.24
C ALA A 274 -24.61 8.52 3.29
N VAL A 275 -23.56 9.26 3.62
CA VAL A 275 -23.60 10.41 4.53
C VAL A 275 -23.28 11.66 3.74
N ASP A 276 -24.14 12.68 3.85
CA ASP A 276 -23.88 13.96 3.21
C ASP A 276 -22.72 14.67 3.92
N GLY A 277 -21.73 15.08 3.14
CA GLY A 277 -20.58 15.82 3.62
C GLY A 277 -20.77 17.34 3.43
N ASP A 278 -20.07 18.11 4.23
CA ASP A 278 -20.07 19.59 4.18
C ASP A 278 -19.28 20.17 2.97
N GLY A 279 -19.46 19.57 1.78
CA GLY A 279 -18.81 20.01 0.53
C GLY A 279 -17.49 19.32 0.19
N SER A 280 -17.04 18.36 1.00
CA SER A 280 -15.78 17.62 0.77
C SER A 280 -15.99 16.26 0.07
N GLY A 281 -17.23 15.93 -0.32
CA GLY A 281 -17.58 14.65 -0.91
C GLY A 281 -18.60 13.89 -0.06
N GLN A 282 -19.02 12.72 -0.57
CA GLN A 282 -19.99 11.86 0.10
C GLN A 282 -19.27 10.93 1.09
N GLY A 283 -19.72 10.93 2.34
CA GLY A 283 -19.25 10.01 3.36
C GLY A 283 -19.97 8.67 3.32
N ILE A 284 -19.42 7.71 4.08
CA ILE A 284 -19.97 6.37 4.25
C ILE A 284 -20.43 6.20 5.69
N GLY A 285 -21.65 5.77 5.88
CA GLY A 285 -22.21 5.39 7.16
C GLY A 285 -22.56 3.91 7.20
N ALA A 286 -22.50 3.33 8.40
CA ALA A 286 -22.99 1.99 8.63
C ALA A 286 -23.48 1.83 10.09
N GLU A 287 -24.31 0.84 10.28
CA GLU A 287 -24.71 0.37 11.60
C GLU A 287 -24.26 -1.07 11.77
N PHE A 288 -23.68 -1.33 12.93
CA PHE A 288 -23.35 -2.67 13.37
C PHE A 288 -24.11 -2.99 14.63
N GLU A 289 -24.39 -4.26 14.83
CA GLU A 289 -24.93 -4.81 16.07
C GLU A 289 -23.83 -5.53 16.83
N ARG A 290 -23.64 -5.16 18.09
CA ARG A 290 -22.76 -5.86 19.03
C ARG A 290 -23.40 -7.16 19.49
N THR A 291 -22.58 -8.00 20.14
CA THR A 291 -23.01 -9.28 20.74
C THR A 291 -24.08 -9.12 21.83
N ASP A 292 -24.20 -7.94 22.44
CA ASP A 292 -25.24 -7.61 23.43
C ASP A 292 -26.51 -6.98 22.82
N GLY A 293 -26.60 -6.94 21.48
CA GLY A 293 -27.75 -6.39 20.75
C GLY A 293 -27.76 -4.85 20.64
N GLN A 294 -26.73 -4.17 21.13
CA GLN A 294 -26.64 -2.71 21.02
C GLN A 294 -26.02 -2.31 19.70
N THR A 295 -26.44 -1.14 19.20
CA THR A 295 -25.96 -0.60 17.92
C THR A 295 -24.64 0.15 18.08
N VAL A 296 -23.70 -0.09 17.17
CA VAL A 296 -22.51 0.74 16.92
C VAL A 296 -22.71 1.52 15.63
N ARG A 297 -22.62 2.83 15.71
CA ARG A 297 -22.66 3.70 14.53
C ARG A 297 -21.26 3.91 13.99
N PHE A 298 -21.09 3.65 12.70
CA PHE A 298 -19.88 3.93 11.95
C PHE A 298 -20.11 5.09 10.99
N ARG A 299 -19.12 5.98 10.90
CA ARG A 299 -19.12 7.06 9.93
C ARG A 299 -17.69 7.29 9.45
N GLN A 300 -17.49 7.33 8.15
CA GLN A 300 -16.26 7.76 7.52
C GLN A 300 -16.53 8.95 6.64
N MET A 301 -15.79 10.04 6.87
CA MET A 301 -15.95 11.28 6.12
C MET A 301 -14.69 11.58 5.29
N PRO A 302 -14.86 11.97 4.02
CA PRO A 302 -13.78 12.57 3.27
C PRO A 302 -13.48 13.95 3.84
N VAL A 303 -12.20 14.27 3.98
CA VAL A 303 -11.72 15.60 4.36
C VAL A 303 -10.87 16.17 3.24
N PRO A 304 -10.82 17.51 3.08
CA PRO A 304 -9.99 18.12 2.04
C PRO A 304 -8.52 17.72 2.22
N VAL A 305 -7.87 17.44 1.10
CA VAL A 305 -6.43 17.23 1.07
C VAL A 305 -5.73 18.56 1.33
N GLY A 306 -5.03 18.68 2.44
CA GLY A 306 -4.24 19.85 2.79
C GLY A 306 -2.93 19.89 2.02
N VAL A 307 -1.85 19.39 2.63
CA VAL A 307 -0.61 19.09 1.92
C VAL A 307 -0.77 17.68 1.33
N PRO A 308 -0.68 17.51 0.00
CA PRO A 308 -0.87 16.20 -0.62
C PRO A 308 0.08 15.16 0.00
N LYS A 309 -0.49 14.06 0.48
CA LYS A 309 0.28 12.90 0.91
C LYS A 309 0.58 12.01 -0.29
N THR A 310 1.57 11.15 -0.12
CA THR A 310 2.02 10.29 -1.24
C THR A 310 0.92 9.36 -1.73
N HIS A 311 0.14 8.78 -0.81
CA HIS A 311 -0.91 7.83 -1.17
C HIS A 311 -2.31 8.40 -0.94
N PRO A 312 -3.28 8.11 -1.85
CA PRO A 312 -4.68 8.48 -1.66
C PRO A 312 -5.27 7.83 -0.41
N GLY A 313 -6.28 8.47 0.15
CA GLY A 313 -7.04 7.90 1.25
C GLY A 313 -6.28 7.83 2.58
N ALA A 314 -5.34 8.75 2.79
CA ALA A 314 -4.59 8.79 4.04
C ALA A 314 -5.53 9.04 5.23
N MET A 315 -5.36 8.27 6.30
CA MET A 315 -6.09 8.48 7.54
C MET A 315 -5.64 9.76 8.21
N VAL A 316 -6.59 10.61 8.58
CA VAL A 316 -6.35 11.87 9.29
C VAL A 316 -6.75 11.74 10.74
N GLY A 317 -7.89 11.14 11.01
CA GLY A 317 -8.42 11.02 12.34
C GLY A 317 -9.25 9.76 12.56
N LEU A 318 -9.25 9.31 13.80
CA LEU A 318 -10.12 8.26 14.31
C LEU A 318 -10.67 8.71 15.65
N ARG A 319 -11.97 8.54 15.85
CA ARG A 319 -12.62 8.74 17.14
C ARG A 319 -13.44 7.51 17.49
N LEU A 320 -13.14 6.92 18.64
CA LEU A 320 -13.86 5.79 19.20
C LEU A 320 -14.53 6.19 20.52
N ILE A 321 -15.84 6.01 20.59
CA ILE A 321 -16.62 6.36 21.78
C ILE A 321 -17.16 5.07 22.42
N CYS A 322 -16.85 4.88 23.69
CA CYS A 322 -17.32 3.80 24.52
C CYS A 322 -18.24 4.34 25.61
N GLN A 323 -19.41 3.74 25.78
CA GLN A 323 -20.35 4.10 26.85
C GLN A 323 -20.64 2.85 27.69
N SER A 324 -20.25 2.90 28.96
CA SER A 324 -20.63 1.87 29.92
C SER A 324 -21.87 2.28 30.69
N SER A 325 -22.74 1.32 31.02
CA SER A 325 -23.91 1.54 31.86
C SER A 325 -23.54 1.85 33.32
N GLN A 326 -22.31 1.56 33.73
CA GLN A 326 -21.85 1.67 35.13
C GLN A 326 -20.55 2.45 35.31
N GLY A 327 -19.96 2.99 34.23
CA GLY A 327 -18.68 3.70 34.26
C GLY A 327 -18.70 5.04 33.52
N SER A 328 -17.63 5.82 33.68
CA SER A 328 -17.45 7.03 32.89
C SER A 328 -17.28 6.67 31.41
N PRO A 329 -17.92 7.42 30.49
CA PRO A 329 -17.71 7.20 29.08
C PRO A 329 -16.24 7.47 28.71
N LEU A 330 -15.69 6.63 27.82
CA LEU A 330 -14.33 6.76 27.31
C LEU A 330 -14.37 7.22 25.87
N CYS A 331 -13.65 8.27 25.56
CA CYS A 331 -13.44 8.76 24.20
C CYS A 331 -11.94 8.61 23.85
N VAL A 332 -11.65 7.92 22.78
CA VAL A 332 -10.29 7.75 22.22
C VAL A 332 -10.22 8.49 20.91
N ILE A 333 -9.23 9.36 20.76
CA ILE A 333 -8.96 10.13 19.54
C ILE A 333 -7.54 9.86 19.08
N LEU A 334 -7.39 9.45 17.84
CA LEU A 334 -6.12 9.34 17.14
C LEU A 334 -6.12 10.35 15.99
N CYS A 335 -5.10 11.20 15.91
CA CYS A 335 -4.95 12.17 14.83
C CYS A 335 -3.57 12.05 14.20
N SER A 336 -3.50 12.14 12.86
CA SER A 336 -2.22 12.29 12.20
C SER A 336 -1.74 13.74 12.30
N GLU A 337 -0.47 13.92 12.67
CA GLU A 337 0.18 15.21 12.75
C GLU A 337 0.98 15.49 11.48
N SER A 338 1.14 16.76 11.13
CA SER A 338 1.87 17.18 9.92
C SER A 338 3.37 16.80 9.93
N GLY A 339 3.90 16.45 11.10
CA GLY A 339 5.30 16.04 11.27
C GLY A 339 5.55 14.53 11.10
N GLY A 340 4.59 13.76 10.58
CA GLY A 340 4.73 12.30 10.46
C GLY A 340 4.56 11.56 11.79
N CYS A 341 3.83 12.16 12.73
CA CYS A 341 3.47 11.57 14.02
C CYS A 341 1.97 11.40 14.13
N MET A 342 1.56 10.48 14.99
CA MET A 342 0.17 10.29 15.37
C MET A 342 0.00 10.69 16.82
N ARG A 343 -1.02 11.52 17.11
CA ARG A 343 -1.39 11.91 18.46
C ARG A 343 -2.52 11.05 18.96
N LEU A 344 -2.35 10.52 20.15
CA LEU A 344 -3.32 9.74 20.88
C LEU A 344 -3.86 10.55 22.06
N GLU A 345 -5.16 10.69 22.15
CA GLU A 345 -5.85 11.25 23.30
C GLU A 345 -6.84 10.21 23.84
N SER A 346 -6.80 9.96 25.13
CA SER A 346 -7.77 9.11 25.79
C SER A 346 -8.23 9.73 27.08
N GLY A 347 -9.53 9.76 27.32
CA GLY A 347 -10.11 10.31 28.54
C GLY A 347 -11.60 10.04 28.65
N GLY A 348 -12.15 10.19 29.83
CA GLY A 348 -13.59 10.22 30.03
C GLY A 348 -14.16 11.58 29.65
N MET A 349 -15.40 11.60 29.13
CA MET A 349 -16.09 12.89 28.82
C MET A 349 -16.28 13.80 30.03
N ALA A 350 -16.12 13.27 31.24
CA ALA A 350 -16.26 13.99 32.49
C ALA A 350 -14.93 14.25 33.25
N SER A 351 -13.81 13.66 32.79
CA SER A 351 -12.49 13.90 33.40
C SER A 351 -11.60 14.67 32.43
N MET A 352 -11.04 15.75 32.91
CA MET A 352 -10.07 16.56 32.15
C MET A 352 -8.64 15.96 32.14
N GLU A 353 -8.49 14.72 32.57
CA GLU A 353 -7.23 13.99 32.49
C GLU A 353 -7.14 13.29 31.12
N LEU A 354 -6.75 14.06 30.12
CA LEU A 354 -6.36 13.52 28.83
C LEU A 354 -4.94 12.93 28.96
N ALA A 355 -4.82 11.64 28.73
CA ALA A 355 -3.51 11.05 28.46
C ALA A 355 -3.18 11.31 26.98
N GLU A 356 -2.17 12.12 26.75
CA GLU A 356 -1.69 12.42 25.40
C GLU A 356 -0.36 11.70 25.15
N GLU A 357 -0.28 11.00 24.06
CA GLU A 357 0.94 10.32 23.61
C GLU A 357 1.16 10.58 22.12
N VAL A 358 2.41 10.83 21.74
CA VAL A 358 2.80 11.03 20.35
C VAL A 358 3.63 9.83 19.90
N VAL A 359 3.18 9.16 18.86
CA VAL A 359 3.87 8.01 18.27
C VAL A 359 4.27 8.30 16.82
N PRO A 360 5.42 7.78 16.35
CA PRO A 360 5.83 7.97 14.97
C PRO A 360 4.81 7.35 14.01
N LEU A 361 4.49 8.08 12.94
CA LEU A 361 3.74 7.57 11.81
C LEU A 361 4.71 7.46 10.62
N PRO A 362 5.19 6.26 10.30
CA PRO A 362 6.18 6.09 9.24
C PRO A 362 5.62 6.53 7.88
N ASN A 363 6.40 7.33 7.16
CA ASN A 363 6.16 7.63 5.76
C ASN A 363 7.22 6.88 4.95
N GLU A 364 7.00 5.59 4.77
CA GLU A 364 7.92 4.72 4.05
C GLU A 364 7.63 4.71 2.55
N SER A 365 8.65 4.43 1.76
CA SER A 365 8.49 4.18 0.34
C SER A 365 7.83 2.82 0.10
N GLU A 366 7.27 2.64 -1.08
CA GLU A 366 6.62 1.38 -1.49
C GLU A 366 7.61 0.22 -1.45
N GLU A 367 8.86 0.48 -1.81
CA GLU A 367 9.95 -0.50 -1.78
C GLU A 367 10.31 -0.89 -0.34
N MET A 368 10.28 0.05 0.60
CA MET A 368 10.49 -0.23 2.03
C MET A 368 9.35 -1.06 2.60
N GLU A 369 8.11 -0.75 2.24
CA GLU A 369 6.93 -1.53 2.62
C GLU A 369 7.00 -2.95 2.06
N MET A 370 7.38 -3.09 0.79
CA MET A 370 7.59 -4.39 0.14
C MET A 370 8.72 -5.18 0.81
N ALA A 371 9.85 -4.53 1.12
CA ALA A 371 10.97 -5.15 1.84
C ALA A 371 10.55 -5.68 3.20
N ARG A 372 9.73 -4.93 3.93
CA ARG A 372 9.18 -5.37 5.22
C ARG A 372 8.28 -6.60 5.07
N LEU A 373 7.47 -6.65 4.01
CA LEU A 373 6.64 -7.80 3.69
C LEU A 373 7.48 -9.04 3.40
N LEU A 374 8.53 -8.90 2.59
CA LEU A 374 9.45 -9.98 2.25
C LEU A 374 10.21 -10.51 3.47
N SER A 375 10.62 -9.63 4.39
CA SER A 375 11.34 -10.03 5.62
C SER A 375 10.46 -10.75 6.63
N GLY A 376 9.16 -10.51 6.61
CA GLY A 376 8.19 -11.11 7.55
C GLY A 376 7.89 -12.58 7.32
N GLY A 377 8.40 -13.21 6.26
CA GLY A 377 8.19 -14.63 5.95
C GLY A 377 6.73 -15.00 5.69
N HIS A 378 5.91 -14.06 5.26
CA HIS A 378 4.49 -14.26 5.03
C HIS A 378 4.21 -15.03 3.74
N ASP A 379 4.13 -16.34 3.85
CA ASP A 379 3.84 -17.25 2.74
C ASP A 379 2.36 -17.23 2.30
N SER A 380 1.51 -16.61 3.08
CA SER A 380 0.06 -16.56 2.88
C SER A 380 -0.49 -15.15 3.09
N THR A 381 -1.75 -14.95 2.74
CA THR A 381 -2.49 -13.73 3.08
C THR A 381 -2.46 -13.48 4.59
N ASN A 382 -2.24 -12.22 4.99
CA ASN A 382 -2.35 -11.83 6.39
C ASN A 382 -3.74 -12.20 6.93
N PRO A 383 -3.85 -13.00 8.03
CA PRO A 383 -5.14 -13.48 8.52
C PRO A 383 -6.11 -12.37 8.88
N LEU A 384 -5.61 -11.23 9.38
CA LEU A 384 -6.45 -10.09 9.74
C LEU A 384 -6.99 -9.39 8.49
N LEU A 385 -6.19 -9.30 7.42
CA LEU A 385 -6.66 -8.79 6.13
C LEU A 385 -7.70 -9.73 5.52
N ALA A 386 -7.46 -11.03 5.59
CA ALA A 386 -8.38 -12.03 5.04
C ALA A 386 -9.80 -11.94 5.63
N VAL A 387 -9.90 -11.60 6.91
CA VAL A 387 -11.19 -11.41 7.59
C VAL A 387 -11.75 -10.00 7.34
N ALA A 388 -10.91 -8.98 7.34
CA ALA A 388 -11.34 -7.59 7.16
C ALA A 388 -11.85 -7.31 5.74
N ALA A 389 -11.22 -7.84 4.70
CA ALA A 389 -11.55 -7.52 3.32
C ALA A 389 -13.02 -7.78 2.94
N PRO A 390 -13.63 -8.95 3.25
CA PRO A 390 -15.03 -9.18 2.97
C PRO A 390 -16.00 -8.23 3.67
N ILE A 391 -15.68 -7.85 4.91
CA ILE A 391 -16.48 -6.87 5.67
C ILE A 391 -16.34 -5.49 5.05
N ALA A 392 -15.12 -5.06 4.73
CA ALA A 392 -14.85 -3.77 4.10
C ALA A 392 -15.59 -3.63 2.74
N ALA A 393 -15.61 -4.69 1.93
CA ALA A 393 -16.34 -4.69 0.66
C ALA A 393 -17.85 -4.48 0.84
N ARG A 394 -18.42 -4.96 1.93
CA ARG A 394 -19.85 -4.77 2.26
C ARG A 394 -20.14 -3.37 2.83
N LEU A 395 -19.15 -2.68 3.36
CA LEU A 395 -19.29 -1.30 3.86
C LEU A 395 -19.36 -0.28 2.73
N LEU A 396 -18.77 -0.58 1.59
CA LEU A 396 -18.81 0.30 0.42
C LEU A 396 -20.22 0.24 -0.21
N PRO A 397 -20.98 1.36 -0.26
CA PRO A 397 -22.34 1.40 -0.77
C PRO A 397 -22.46 1.13 -2.28
#